data_7a1f6d4e4634ad6109c58b2810ded0ce
#
_entry.id   7a1f6d4e4634ad6109c58b2810ded0ce
#
_cell.length_a   1.000
_cell.length_b   1.000
_cell.length_c   1.000
_cell.angle_alpha   90.00
_cell.angle_beta   90.00
_cell.angle_gamma   90.00
#
_symmetry.space_group_name_H-M   'P 1'
#
loop_
_entity.id
_entity.type
_entity.pdbx_description
1 polymer ?
#
loop_
_entity_poly.entity_id
_entity_poly.type
_entity_poly.pdbx_seq_one_letter_code
_entity_poly.pdbx_strand_id
1 'polypeptide(L)'
;MADIKAFHAMRYTAAAGSPAELTCPPYDIISDAERAEYLARNPHNVIRLELPKGEDPYGDAGKTLRGWLSDGTLHCDDDAGIYIYEEEFLTGVDHGEKRSLKGIISLVRVEDFSAGVVLPHEETLSKAKQDRFNLMQATNCNFSQIYSLYMDDTGETQRRIDRLSSGTPRCEFSDGLVTHRLWIVNDALAIEAFRSDFAARKLYIADGHHRYETAINYRNYCRENAVWAPGSEFVMMMLVDMAHPGLLVFPTHRLVRGLPDFSAEQVLSGSAEYFDIEPLPGRDAVEPRLKADYDAGKKSFVFAAKRDGALAYTLLTLRDSAVMADFLPEKSDASRGLDVSVLHTLVLERVLGIDKENMANQKNLTYTRSADEALESVQAGESQCAFLLNPTRVEEIGAVAAAGEKMPQKSTYFYPKLITGLVMNSLEAPIED
;
A
#
# COMPACT_ATOMS: atom_id res chain seq x y z
N MET A 1 -15.88 7.26 14.12
CA MET A 1 -16.42 5.91 14.07
C MET A 1 -16.66 5.58 12.60
N ALA A 2 -16.19 4.46 12.14
CA ALA A 2 -16.29 4.14 10.70
C ALA A 2 -17.75 3.77 10.34
N ASP A 3 -18.33 4.52 9.40
CA ASP A 3 -19.63 4.23 8.82
C ASP A 3 -19.41 3.50 7.50
N ILE A 4 -19.79 2.23 7.43
CA ILE A 4 -19.66 1.40 6.24
C ILE A 4 -21.04 1.11 5.62
N LYS A 5 -21.06 0.95 4.29
CA LYS A 5 -22.29 0.69 3.53
C LYS A 5 -22.08 -0.44 2.52
N ALA A 6 -23.13 -1.21 2.30
CA ALA A 6 -23.25 -2.05 1.12
C ALA A 6 -23.40 -1.16 -0.14
N PHE A 7 -23.09 -1.69 -1.32
CA PHE A 7 -23.20 -0.95 -2.57
C PHE A 7 -23.41 -1.87 -3.77
N HIS A 8 -23.94 -1.29 -4.85
CA HIS A 8 -24.11 -1.97 -6.14
C HIS A 8 -22.80 -1.93 -6.91
N ALA A 9 -21.94 -2.94 -6.71
CA ALA A 9 -20.64 -2.95 -7.37
C ALA A 9 -20.77 -3.04 -8.88
N MET A 10 -19.97 -2.26 -9.58
CA MET A 10 -19.76 -2.39 -11.00
C MET A 10 -18.70 -3.47 -11.26
N ARG A 11 -19.05 -4.48 -12.05
CA ARG A 11 -18.20 -5.63 -12.33
C ARG A 11 -18.27 -6.04 -13.81
N TYR A 12 -17.24 -6.73 -14.26
CA TYR A 12 -17.24 -7.34 -15.58
C TYR A 12 -18.29 -8.45 -15.71
N THR A 13 -18.95 -8.49 -16.85
CA THR A 13 -19.81 -9.61 -17.25
C THR A 13 -18.95 -10.77 -17.78
N ALA A 14 -19.51 -11.97 -17.82
CA ALA A 14 -18.82 -13.13 -18.39
C ALA A 14 -18.44 -12.95 -19.88
N ALA A 15 -19.12 -12.08 -20.61
CA ALA A 15 -18.83 -11.78 -22.00
C ALA A 15 -17.52 -10.99 -22.19
N ALA A 16 -17.05 -10.26 -21.18
CA ALA A 16 -15.81 -9.48 -21.24
C ALA A 16 -14.54 -10.35 -21.29
N GLY A 17 -14.59 -11.57 -20.74
CA GLY A 17 -13.47 -12.50 -20.68
C GLY A 17 -13.16 -12.98 -19.27
N SER A 18 -11.96 -13.55 -19.10
CA SER A 18 -11.49 -14.02 -17.81
C SER A 18 -11.06 -12.86 -16.90
N PRO A 19 -11.43 -12.85 -15.61
CA PRO A 19 -10.94 -11.83 -14.67
C PRO A 19 -9.41 -11.71 -14.63
N ALA A 20 -8.68 -12.80 -14.83
CA ALA A 20 -7.21 -12.77 -14.90
C ALA A 20 -6.65 -11.92 -16.06
N GLU A 21 -7.45 -11.74 -17.14
CA GLU A 21 -7.08 -10.90 -18.28
C GLU A 21 -7.61 -9.48 -18.15
N LEU A 22 -8.63 -9.26 -17.32
CA LEU A 22 -9.37 -8.00 -17.18
C LEU A 22 -8.86 -7.12 -16.05
N THR A 23 -8.22 -7.72 -15.05
CA THR A 23 -7.71 -7.03 -13.86
C THR A 23 -6.22 -6.69 -14.00
N CYS A 24 -5.72 -5.81 -13.16
CA CYS A 24 -4.30 -5.46 -13.08
C CYS A 24 -3.93 -5.08 -11.63
N PRO A 25 -2.64 -4.99 -11.28
CA PRO A 25 -2.20 -4.41 -10.02
C PRO A 25 -2.62 -2.94 -9.86
N PRO A 26 -2.41 -2.33 -8.68
CA PRO A 26 -2.60 -0.88 -8.50
C PRO A 26 -1.70 -0.06 -9.43
N TYR A 27 -2.21 1.11 -9.86
CA TYR A 27 -1.58 1.96 -10.87
C TYR A 27 -0.14 2.39 -10.55
N ASP A 28 0.20 2.54 -9.28
CA ASP A 28 1.47 3.10 -8.79
C ASP A 28 2.64 2.11 -8.79
N ILE A 29 2.36 0.84 -9.06
CA ILE A 29 3.39 -0.20 -9.18
C ILE A 29 3.54 -0.74 -10.62
N ILE A 30 2.80 -0.18 -11.58
CA ILE A 30 2.83 -0.63 -12.98
C ILE A 30 3.77 0.25 -13.80
N SER A 31 4.81 -0.33 -14.38
CA SER A 31 5.69 0.31 -15.34
C SER A 31 5.03 0.49 -16.72
N ASP A 32 5.63 1.30 -17.59
CA ASP A 32 5.13 1.49 -18.95
C ASP A 32 5.17 0.21 -19.79
N ALA A 33 6.17 -0.65 -19.57
CA ALA A 33 6.29 -1.95 -20.23
C ALA A 33 5.15 -2.89 -19.77
N GLU A 34 4.95 -3.04 -18.47
CA GLU A 34 3.86 -3.85 -17.92
C GLU A 34 2.48 -3.33 -18.34
N ARG A 35 2.30 -2.00 -18.40
CA ARG A 35 1.07 -1.41 -18.92
C ARG A 35 0.80 -1.86 -20.36
N ALA A 36 1.81 -1.89 -21.23
CA ALA A 36 1.66 -2.36 -22.59
C ALA A 36 1.26 -3.84 -22.66
N GLU A 37 1.80 -4.67 -21.76
CA GLU A 37 1.42 -6.08 -21.63
C GLU A 37 -0.04 -6.24 -21.20
N TYR A 38 -0.52 -5.50 -20.19
CA TYR A 38 -1.92 -5.53 -19.77
C TYR A 38 -2.86 -5.10 -20.90
N LEU A 39 -2.52 -4.06 -21.65
CA LEU A 39 -3.28 -3.62 -22.83
C LEU A 39 -3.39 -4.68 -23.92
N ALA A 40 -2.35 -5.51 -24.08
CA ALA A 40 -2.29 -6.57 -25.08
C ALA A 40 -3.06 -7.84 -24.63
N ARG A 41 -3.22 -8.08 -23.33
CA ARG A 41 -3.92 -9.26 -22.80
C ARG A 41 -5.39 -9.30 -23.18
N ASN A 42 -6.09 -8.18 -23.00
CA ASN A 42 -7.51 -8.08 -23.32
C ASN A 42 -7.88 -6.63 -23.65
N PRO A 43 -8.71 -6.39 -24.71
CA PRO A 43 -9.18 -5.04 -25.05
C PRO A 43 -9.99 -4.37 -23.93
N HIS A 44 -10.54 -5.15 -23.01
CA HIS A 44 -11.32 -4.65 -21.87
C HIS A 44 -10.52 -4.67 -20.54
N ASN A 45 -9.20 -4.84 -20.57
CA ASN A 45 -8.43 -4.76 -19.33
C ASN A 45 -8.60 -3.40 -18.65
N VAL A 46 -8.85 -3.41 -17.33
CA VAL A 46 -9.13 -2.22 -16.51
C VAL A 46 -8.00 -1.17 -16.55
N ILE A 47 -6.80 -1.55 -16.95
CA ILE A 47 -5.66 -0.63 -17.12
C ILE A 47 -5.99 0.56 -18.04
N ARG A 48 -6.94 0.39 -18.98
CA ARG A 48 -7.43 1.47 -19.85
C ARG A 48 -8.15 2.56 -19.08
N LEU A 49 -8.81 2.19 -17.99
CA LEU A 49 -9.53 3.09 -17.09
C LEU A 49 -8.63 3.59 -15.99
N GLU A 50 -7.84 2.71 -15.36
CA GLU A 50 -7.05 3.02 -14.16
C GLU A 50 -5.78 3.83 -14.47
N LEU A 51 -5.11 3.54 -15.59
CA LEU A 51 -3.87 4.22 -16.00
C LEU A 51 -3.95 4.68 -17.46
N PRO A 52 -4.90 5.59 -17.78
CA PRO A 52 -5.09 6.07 -19.14
C PRO A 52 -3.89 6.92 -19.59
N LYS A 53 -3.59 6.87 -20.90
CA LYS A 53 -2.54 7.69 -21.55
C LYS A 53 -3.03 8.16 -22.91
N GLY A 54 -2.50 9.28 -23.40
CA GLY A 54 -2.85 9.86 -24.69
C GLY A 54 -2.97 11.38 -24.60
N GLU A 55 -3.63 11.99 -25.58
CA GLU A 55 -3.83 13.45 -25.63
C GLU A 55 -4.91 13.91 -24.64
N ASP A 56 -6.00 13.15 -24.48
CA ASP A 56 -7.07 13.37 -23.51
C ASP A 56 -7.30 12.11 -22.66
N PRO A 57 -6.32 11.75 -21.76
CA PRO A 57 -6.34 10.44 -21.10
C PRO A 57 -7.58 10.24 -20.24
N TYR A 58 -8.00 11.26 -19.51
CA TYR A 58 -9.14 11.15 -18.58
C TYR A 58 -10.48 11.16 -19.34
N GLY A 59 -10.62 12.00 -20.35
CA GLY A 59 -11.82 12.02 -21.19
C GLY A 59 -12.01 10.71 -21.94
N ASP A 60 -10.94 10.08 -22.41
CA ASP A 60 -10.96 8.78 -23.09
C ASP A 60 -11.28 7.65 -22.09
N ALA A 61 -10.80 7.70 -20.85
CA ALA A 61 -11.22 6.77 -19.80
C ALA A 61 -12.72 6.88 -19.53
N GLY A 62 -13.25 8.10 -19.39
CA GLY A 62 -14.69 8.32 -19.20
C GLY A 62 -15.55 7.84 -20.37
N LYS A 63 -15.09 8.05 -21.63
CA LYS A 63 -15.79 7.51 -22.83
C LYS A 63 -15.76 5.97 -22.83
N THR A 64 -14.61 5.38 -22.53
CA THR A 64 -14.42 3.93 -22.46
C THR A 64 -15.34 3.32 -21.41
N LEU A 65 -15.39 3.88 -20.20
CA LEU A 65 -16.27 3.41 -19.12
C LEU A 65 -17.74 3.41 -19.53
N ARG A 66 -18.22 4.54 -20.10
CA ARG A 66 -19.61 4.64 -20.59
C ARG A 66 -19.89 3.64 -21.74
N GLY A 67 -18.92 3.43 -22.62
CA GLY A 67 -19.01 2.42 -23.68
C GLY A 67 -19.20 1.02 -23.10
N TRP A 68 -18.36 0.62 -22.15
CA TRP A 68 -18.43 -0.71 -21.51
C TRP A 68 -19.71 -0.94 -20.70
N LEU A 69 -20.26 0.10 -20.10
CA LEU A 69 -21.59 0.02 -19.46
C LEU A 69 -22.71 -0.10 -20.48
N SER A 70 -22.61 0.62 -21.60
CA SER A 70 -23.65 0.61 -22.65
C SER A 70 -23.70 -0.68 -23.46
N ASP A 71 -22.56 -1.33 -23.70
CA ASP A 71 -22.45 -2.57 -24.47
C ASP A 71 -22.54 -3.86 -23.63
N GLY A 72 -22.65 -3.71 -22.29
CA GLY A 72 -22.77 -4.82 -21.37
C GLY A 72 -21.44 -5.50 -21.02
N THR A 73 -20.30 -4.91 -21.34
CA THR A 73 -18.98 -5.35 -20.85
C THR A 73 -18.90 -5.24 -19.33
N LEU A 74 -19.42 -4.14 -18.79
CA LEU A 74 -19.60 -3.89 -17.36
C LEU A 74 -21.09 -3.81 -17.02
N HIS A 75 -21.43 -4.22 -15.80
CA HIS A 75 -22.75 -4.00 -15.24
C HIS A 75 -22.67 -3.72 -13.74
N CYS A 76 -23.66 -2.99 -13.20
CA CYS A 76 -23.81 -2.85 -11.75
C CYS A 76 -24.65 -4.01 -11.21
N ASP A 77 -24.25 -4.55 -10.04
CA ASP A 77 -25.04 -5.59 -9.37
C ASP A 77 -26.46 -5.08 -9.04
N ASP A 78 -27.46 -5.94 -9.20
CA ASP A 78 -28.86 -5.57 -8.96
C ASP A 78 -29.15 -5.29 -7.48
N ASP A 79 -28.49 -6.04 -6.58
CA ASP A 79 -28.63 -5.90 -5.13
C ASP A 79 -27.36 -5.27 -4.54
N ALA A 80 -27.52 -4.36 -3.58
CA ALA A 80 -26.42 -3.84 -2.80
C ALA A 80 -25.78 -4.95 -1.94
N GLY A 81 -24.45 -5.00 -1.89
CA GLY A 81 -23.72 -6.01 -1.14
C GLY A 81 -22.45 -5.50 -0.47
N ILE A 82 -21.98 -6.28 0.49
CA ILE A 82 -20.60 -6.25 0.98
C ILE A 82 -19.90 -7.44 0.33
N TYR A 83 -18.67 -7.24 -0.14
CA TYR A 83 -17.93 -8.24 -0.89
C TYR A 83 -16.83 -8.82 -0.01
N ILE A 84 -16.81 -10.14 0.21
CA ILE A 84 -15.67 -10.81 0.85
C ILE A 84 -14.68 -11.15 -0.24
N TYR A 85 -13.45 -10.70 -0.06
CA TYR A 85 -12.36 -10.92 -1.01
C TYR A 85 -11.19 -11.63 -0.33
N GLU A 86 -10.69 -12.66 -1.00
CA GLU A 86 -9.55 -13.47 -0.55
C GLU A 86 -8.47 -13.52 -1.63
N GLU A 87 -7.23 -13.35 -1.21
CA GLU A 87 -6.02 -13.59 -1.98
C GLU A 87 -5.22 -14.72 -1.33
N GLU A 88 -4.99 -15.80 -2.07
CA GLU A 88 -4.15 -16.91 -1.64
C GLU A 88 -2.85 -16.90 -2.44
N PHE A 89 -1.70 -16.85 -1.76
CA PHE A 89 -0.39 -16.64 -2.36
C PHE A 89 0.72 -17.39 -1.62
N LEU A 90 1.90 -17.48 -2.26
CA LEU A 90 3.11 -18.04 -1.65
C LEU A 90 3.99 -16.91 -1.09
N THR A 91 4.60 -17.13 0.08
CA THR A 91 5.42 -16.12 0.78
C THR A 91 6.85 -16.00 0.26
N GLY A 92 7.30 -16.87 -0.65
CA GLY A 92 8.65 -16.89 -1.22
C GLY A 92 8.66 -17.41 -2.65
N VAL A 93 9.78 -17.21 -3.35
CA VAL A 93 9.92 -17.51 -4.78
C VAL A 93 9.97 -19.02 -5.06
N ASP A 94 10.64 -19.80 -4.18
CA ASP A 94 10.81 -21.25 -4.34
C ASP A 94 10.53 -21.98 -3.01
N HIS A 95 9.34 -22.48 -2.79
CA HIS A 95 8.90 -23.22 -1.59
C HIS A 95 8.40 -22.36 -0.41
N GLY A 96 7.86 -21.17 -0.70
CA GLY A 96 7.22 -20.35 0.31
C GLY A 96 6.00 -21.02 0.96
N GLU A 97 5.71 -20.63 2.18
CA GLU A 97 4.50 -21.03 2.87
C GLU A 97 3.26 -20.45 2.16
N LYS A 98 2.24 -21.27 1.95
CA LYS A 98 0.97 -20.82 1.39
C LYS A 98 0.21 -20.02 2.44
N ARG A 99 -0.17 -18.80 2.10
CA ARG A 99 -0.95 -17.91 2.95
C ARG A 99 -2.18 -17.38 2.22
N SER A 100 -3.17 -17.00 3.00
CA SER A 100 -4.39 -16.37 2.51
C SER A 100 -4.63 -15.09 3.29
N LEU A 101 -4.94 -14.02 2.58
CA LEU A 101 -5.40 -12.75 3.12
C LEU A 101 -6.87 -12.58 2.76
N LYS A 102 -7.72 -12.36 3.76
CA LYS A 102 -9.17 -12.24 3.56
C LYS A 102 -9.72 -11.01 4.29
N GLY A 103 -10.59 -10.27 3.62
CA GLY A 103 -11.25 -9.09 4.18
C GLY A 103 -12.56 -8.80 3.48
N ILE A 104 -13.18 -7.69 3.83
CA ILE A 104 -14.42 -7.22 3.19
C ILE A 104 -14.15 -5.97 2.36
N ILE A 105 -14.79 -5.87 1.19
CA ILE A 105 -14.86 -4.64 0.40
C ILE A 105 -16.23 -4.03 0.65
N SER A 106 -16.23 -2.77 1.10
CA SER A 106 -17.43 -1.98 1.35
C SER A 106 -17.19 -0.52 1.01
N LEU A 107 -18.24 0.28 0.99
CA LEU A 107 -18.09 1.73 1.01
C LEU A 107 -17.82 2.17 2.45
N VAL A 108 -16.92 3.13 2.61
CA VAL A 108 -16.60 3.77 3.89
C VAL A 108 -16.84 5.26 3.75
N ARG A 109 -17.52 5.87 4.72
CA ARG A 109 -17.73 7.33 4.73
C ARG A 109 -16.41 8.07 4.69
N VAL A 110 -16.31 9.03 3.79
CA VAL A 110 -15.14 9.89 3.66
C VAL A 110 -15.13 10.91 4.80
N GLU A 111 -14.17 10.77 5.69
CA GLU A 111 -13.96 11.67 6.82
C GLU A 111 -12.64 12.41 6.66
N ASP A 112 -12.59 13.67 7.12
CA ASP A 112 -11.31 14.37 7.22
C ASP A 112 -10.41 13.68 8.26
N PHE A 113 -9.12 13.65 8.05
CA PHE A 113 -8.18 13.00 8.97
C PHE A 113 -8.27 13.53 10.41
N SER A 114 -8.63 14.81 10.58
CA SER A 114 -8.87 15.44 11.88
C SER A 114 -10.02 14.82 12.68
N ALA A 115 -10.94 14.10 12.03
CA ALA A 115 -12.00 13.37 12.70
C ALA A 115 -11.49 12.13 13.43
N GLY A 116 -10.27 11.66 13.13
CA GLY A 116 -9.64 10.53 13.82
C GLY A 116 -10.32 9.18 13.58
N VAL A 117 -11.11 9.06 12.51
CA VAL A 117 -11.82 7.83 12.11
C VAL A 117 -11.00 7.02 11.13
N VAL A 118 -10.54 7.65 10.06
CA VAL A 118 -9.62 7.06 9.07
C VAL A 118 -8.25 7.70 9.26
N LEU A 119 -7.26 6.89 9.56
CA LEU A 119 -5.93 7.34 9.97
C LEU A 119 -4.90 7.00 8.88
N PRO A 120 -4.22 8.01 8.32
CA PRO A 120 -3.10 7.78 7.43
C PRO A 120 -1.84 7.49 8.25
N HIS A 121 -0.91 6.75 7.67
CA HIS A 121 0.41 6.54 8.27
C HIS A 121 1.57 7.00 7.39
N GLU A 122 1.30 7.47 6.15
CA GLU A 122 2.33 7.87 5.19
C GLU A 122 1.99 9.23 4.56
N GLU A 123 3.03 9.99 4.19
CA GLU A 123 2.88 11.25 3.47
C GLU A 123 2.58 11.01 1.97
N THR A 124 1.84 11.95 1.35
CA THR A 124 1.40 11.83 -0.05
C THR A 124 2.02 12.88 -0.95
N LEU A 125 2.15 12.56 -2.25
CA LEU A 125 2.68 13.45 -3.28
C LEU A 125 1.55 14.20 -4.02
N SER A 126 1.70 15.50 -4.21
CA SER A 126 0.68 16.34 -4.84
C SER A 126 0.38 15.95 -6.28
N LYS A 127 1.40 15.55 -7.07
CA LYS A 127 1.24 15.14 -8.47
C LYS A 127 0.35 13.90 -8.61
N ALA A 128 0.54 12.89 -7.77
CA ALA A 128 -0.26 11.66 -7.79
C ALA A 128 -1.72 11.94 -7.41
N LYS A 129 -1.97 12.83 -6.45
CA LYS A 129 -3.33 13.23 -6.07
C LYS A 129 -4.05 13.96 -7.20
N GLN A 130 -3.38 14.86 -7.89
CA GLN A 130 -3.98 15.59 -9.01
C GLN A 130 -4.35 14.66 -10.17
N ASP A 131 -3.48 13.69 -10.48
CA ASP A 131 -3.76 12.67 -11.50
C ASP A 131 -5.02 11.86 -11.16
N ARG A 132 -5.10 11.34 -9.94
CA ARG A 132 -6.28 10.58 -9.48
C ARG A 132 -7.54 11.44 -9.40
N PHE A 133 -7.41 12.71 -9.02
CA PHE A 133 -8.54 13.66 -9.00
C PHE A 133 -9.12 13.88 -10.40
N ASN A 134 -8.27 14.12 -11.40
CA ASN A 134 -8.70 14.30 -12.78
C ASN A 134 -9.41 13.05 -13.32
N LEU A 135 -8.88 11.87 -13.00
CA LEU A 135 -9.51 10.61 -13.38
C LEU A 135 -10.89 10.45 -12.72
N MET A 136 -10.99 10.70 -11.42
CA MET A 136 -12.26 10.60 -10.68
C MET A 136 -13.28 11.61 -11.20
N GLN A 137 -12.85 12.84 -11.53
CA GLN A 137 -13.72 13.86 -12.10
C GLN A 137 -14.26 13.47 -13.49
N ALA A 138 -13.47 12.78 -14.30
CA ALA A 138 -13.89 12.36 -15.66
C ALA A 138 -14.75 11.09 -15.67
N THR A 139 -14.69 10.27 -14.62
CA THR A 139 -15.30 8.93 -14.58
C THR A 139 -16.35 8.75 -13.50
N ASN A 140 -16.36 9.58 -12.45
CA ASN A 140 -17.19 9.39 -11.26
C ASN A 140 -17.10 7.94 -10.71
N CYS A 141 -15.87 7.39 -10.61
CA CYS A 141 -15.70 5.99 -10.27
C CYS A 141 -14.47 5.74 -9.36
N ASN A 142 -14.59 4.75 -8.46
CA ASN A 142 -13.47 4.11 -7.81
C ASN A 142 -13.19 2.78 -8.53
N PHE A 143 -12.09 2.68 -9.27
CA PHE A 143 -11.71 1.46 -10.00
C PHE A 143 -10.96 0.46 -9.11
N SER A 144 -10.36 0.92 -8.03
CA SER A 144 -9.60 0.12 -7.07
C SER A 144 -9.96 0.50 -5.64
N GLN A 145 -10.02 -0.49 -4.78
CA GLN A 145 -10.27 -0.30 -3.35
C GLN A 145 -9.04 0.25 -2.63
N ILE A 146 -9.25 1.11 -1.64
CA ILE A 146 -8.22 1.49 -0.67
C ILE A 146 -8.04 0.31 0.29
N TYR A 147 -6.81 -0.07 0.59
CA TYR A 147 -6.51 -1.09 1.58
C TYR A 147 -6.41 -0.47 2.96
N SER A 148 -7.30 -0.86 3.86
CA SER A 148 -7.34 -0.36 5.23
C SER A 148 -7.38 -1.50 6.24
N LEU A 149 -6.78 -1.26 7.40
CA LEU A 149 -6.71 -2.20 8.50
C LEU A 149 -7.63 -1.75 9.64
N TYR A 150 -8.12 -2.70 10.40
CA TYR A 150 -8.85 -2.46 11.66
C TYR A 150 -8.36 -3.39 12.76
N MET A 151 -8.62 -3.05 14.01
CA MET A 151 -8.35 -3.90 15.17
C MET A 151 -9.64 -4.59 15.62
N ASP A 152 -9.57 -5.90 15.82
CA ASP A 152 -10.66 -6.71 16.38
C ASP A 152 -10.14 -7.65 17.48
N ASP A 153 -10.08 -7.15 18.70
CA ASP A 153 -9.60 -7.91 19.88
C ASP A 153 -10.44 -9.16 20.15
N THR A 154 -11.66 -9.21 19.62
CA THR A 154 -12.57 -10.35 19.79
C THR A 154 -12.45 -11.41 18.70
N GLY A 155 -11.97 -11.03 17.50
CA GLY A 155 -11.92 -11.86 16.30
C GLY A 155 -13.32 -12.22 15.75
N GLU A 156 -14.39 -11.54 16.17
CA GLU A 156 -15.75 -11.90 15.76
C GLU A 156 -16.03 -11.55 14.31
N THR A 157 -15.49 -10.44 13.81
CA THR A 157 -15.63 -10.04 12.43
C THR A 157 -14.95 -11.04 11.51
N GLN A 158 -13.73 -11.50 11.84
CA GLN A 158 -13.05 -12.51 11.05
C GLN A 158 -13.83 -13.85 11.03
N ARG A 159 -14.35 -14.30 12.17
CA ARG A 159 -15.21 -15.50 12.21
C ARG A 159 -16.47 -15.36 11.37
N ARG A 160 -17.05 -14.16 11.30
CA ARG A 160 -18.21 -13.85 10.44
C ARG A 160 -17.82 -13.93 8.96
N ILE A 161 -16.70 -13.33 8.59
CA ILE A 161 -16.14 -13.38 7.23
C ILE A 161 -15.94 -14.86 6.82
N ASP A 162 -15.28 -15.66 7.64
CA ASP A 162 -14.99 -17.07 7.36
C ASP A 162 -16.26 -17.90 7.19
N ARG A 163 -17.26 -17.67 8.04
CA ARG A 163 -18.55 -18.37 7.94
C ARG A 163 -19.29 -17.99 6.64
N LEU A 164 -19.35 -16.72 6.27
CA LEU A 164 -20.04 -16.25 5.09
C LEU A 164 -19.32 -16.60 3.79
N SER A 165 -18.02 -16.87 3.85
CA SER A 165 -17.21 -17.32 2.71
C SER A 165 -16.90 -18.82 2.70
N SER A 166 -17.60 -19.64 3.51
CA SER A 166 -17.40 -21.09 3.55
C SER A 166 -17.95 -21.84 2.33
N GLY A 167 -18.84 -21.19 1.58
CA GLY A 167 -19.44 -21.74 0.36
C GLY A 167 -18.61 -21.47 -0.89
N THR A 168 -19.13 -21.90 -2.05
CA THR A 168 -18.52 -21.65 -3.36
C THR A 168 -18.42 -20.13 -3.62
N PRO A 169 -17.25 -19.62 -4.02
CA PRO A 169 -17.10 -18.21 -4.35
C PRO A 169 -17.90 -17.86 -5.61
N ARG A 170 -18.35 -16.62 -5.69
CA ARG A 170 -18.99 -16.07 -6.89
C ARG A 170 -18.02 -15.99 -8.06
N CYS A 171 -16.74 -15.79 -7.78
CA CYS A 171 -15.67 -15.72 -8.74
C CYS A 171 -14.39 -16.30 -8.12
N GLU A 172 -13.69 -17.16 -8.87
CA GLU A 172 -12.36 -17.68 -8.53
C GLU A 172 -11.49 -17.69 -9.78
N PHE A 173 -10.28 -17.19 -9.69
CA PHE A 173 -9.28 -17.22 -10.77
C PHE A 173 -7.88 -17.06 -10.21
N SER A 174 -6.87 -17.35 -11.02
CA SER A 174 -5.46 -17.10 -10.69
C SER A 174 -4.80 -16.25 -11.77
N ASP A 175 -3.96 -15.32 -11.36
CA ASP A 175 -3.09 -14.53 -12.26
C ASP A 175 -1.70 -15.19 -12.48
N GLY A 176 -1.50 -16.37 -11.90
CA GLY A 176 -0.26 -17.13 -11.93
C GLY A 176 0.57 -17.01 -10.64
N LEU A 177 0.37 -15.96 -9.85
CA LEU A 177 1.06 -15.72 -8.57
C LEU A 177 0.10 -15.81 -7.38
N VAL A 178 -1.11 -15.32 -7.57
CA VAL A 178 -2.14 -15.22 -6.54
C VAL A 178 -3.42 -15.89 -7.06
N THR A 179 -4.10 -16.62 -6.18
CA THR A 179 -5.47 -17.10 -6.42
C THR A 179 -6.43 -16.15 -5.72
N HIS A 180 -7.36 -15.60 -6.49
CA HIS A 180 -8.34 -14.62 -6.06
C HIS A 180 -9.71 -15.26 -5.93
N ARG A 181 -10.42 -14.99 -4.83
CA ARG A 181 -11.79 -15.45 -4.60
C ARG A 181 -12.67 -14.31 -4.11
N LEU A 182 -13.90 -14.29 -4.61
CA LEU A 182 -14.88 -13.25 -4.27
C LEU A 182 -16.22 -13.87 -3.89
N TRP A 183 -16.79 -13.47 -2.77
CA TRP A 183 -18.15 -13.79 -2.34
C TRP A 183 -18.95 -12.49 -2.20
N ILE A 184 -20.25 -12.57 -2.46
CA ILE A 184 -21.18 -11.44 -2.32
C ILE A 184 -22.08 -11.70 -1.13
N VAL A 185 -22.16 -10.77 -0.21
CA VAL A 185 -23.02 -10.79 0.97
C VAL A 185 -24.09 -9.72 0.77
N ASN A 186 -25.31 -10.14 0.42
CA ASN A 186 -26.48 -9.28 0.25
C ASN A 186 -27.59 -9.58 1.29
N ASP A 187 -27.31 -10.44 2.26
CA ASP A 187 -28.18 -10.66 3.40
C ASP A 187 -28.20 -9.44 4.33
N ALA A 188 -29.37 -8.84 4.54
CA ALA A 188 -29.52 -7.60 5.31
C ALA A 188 -29.04 -7.73 6.76
N LEU A 189 -29.22 -8.91 7.40
CA LEU A 189 -28.78 -9.14 8.78
C LEU A 189 -27.26 -9.22 8.86
N ALA A 190 -26.62 -9.85 7.87
CA ALA A 190 -25.16 -9.93 7.79
C ALA A 190 -24.54 -8.55 7.52
N ILE A 191 -25.14 -7.75 6.63
CA ILE A 191 -24.72 -6.37 6.34
C ILE A 191 -24.81 -5.52 7.62
N GLU A 192 -25.94 -5.56 8.32
CA GLU A 192 -26.14 -4.78 9.54
C GLU A 192 -25.17 -5.23 10.67
N ALA A 193 -24.87 -6.52 10.73
CA ALA A 193 -23.86 -7.03 11.66
C ALA A 193 -22.46 -6.49 11.37
N PHE A 194 -22.05 -6.40 10.07
CA PHE A 194 -20.80 -5.73 9.71
C PHE A 194 -20.84 -4.24 10.04
N ARG A 195 -21.92 -3.53 9.73
CA ARG A 195 -22.07 -2.10 10.07
C ARG A 195 -21.88 -1.88 11.58
N SER A 196 -22.52 -2.71 12.40
CA SER A 196 -22.38 -2.69 13.87
C SER A 196 -20.95 -2.94 14.30
N ASP A 197 -20.25 -3.91 13.72
CA ASP A 197 -18.85 -4.22 14.02
C ASP A 197 -17.93 -3.01 13.81
N PHE A 198 -18.17 -2.23 12.74
CA PHE A 198 -17.34 -1.08 12.39
C PHE A 198 -17.75 0.25 13.04
N ALA A 199 -18.96 0.35 13.57
CA ALA A 199 -19.50 1.58 14.16
C ALA A 199 -18.65 2.16 15.30
N ALA A 200 -17.80 1.39 15.96
CA ALA A 200 -16.90 1.85 17.02
C ALA A 200 -15.43 1.85 16.63
N ARG A 201 -15.08 1.38 15.41
CA ARG A 201 -13.69 1.15 14.99
C ARG A 201 -13.09 2.35 14.30
N LYS A 202 -11.76 2.45 14.39
CA LYS A 202 -10.91 3.27 13.55
C LYS A 202 -10.37 2.41 12.40
N LEU A 203 -10.08 3.06 11.30
CA LEU A 203 -9.47 2.45 10.14
C LEU A 203 -8.08 3.04 9.92
N TYR A 204 -7.12 2.20 9.59
CA TYR A 204 -5.73 2.56 9.34
C TYR A 204 -5.43 2.27 7.87
N ILE A 205 -5.15 3.29 7.08
CA ILE A 205 -4.86 3.09 5.66
C ILE A 205 -3.54 2.33 5.53
N ALA A 206 -3.57 1.13 4.94
CA ALA A 206 -2.39 0.34 4.64
C ALA A 206 -1.80 0.70 3.27
N ASP A 207 -2.67 0.90 2.28
CA ASP A 207 -2.31 1.31 0.92
C ASP A 207 -3.41 2.17 0.29
N GLY A 208 -3.02 3.12 -0.56
CA GLY A 208 -3.95 4.02 -1.22
C GLY A 208 -4.15 5.36 -0.53
N HIS A 209 -3.17 5.87 0.22
CA HIS A 209 -3.21 7.20 0.84
C HIS A 209 -3.57 8.31 -0.15
N HIS A 210 -2.98 8.29 -1.36
CA HIS A 210 -3.31 9.24 -2.43
C HIS A 210 -4.78 9.14 -2.85
N ARG A 211 -5.33 7.91 -2.96
CA ARG A 211 -6.75 7.67 -3.32
C ARG A 211 -7.70 8.21 -2.26
N TYR A 212 -7.37 8.04 -0.97
CA TYR A 212 -8.19 8.57 0.11
C TYR A 212 -8.18 10.10 0.17
N GLU A 213 -7.01 10.72 0.10
CA GLU A 213 -6.92 12.20 0.05
C GLU A 213 -7.60 12.76 -1.21
N THR A 214 -7.53 12.04 -2.34
CA THR A 214 -8.30 12.38 -3.53
C THR A 214 -9.80 12.31 -3.30
N ALA A 215 -10.28 11.28 -2.58
CA ALA A 215 -11.70 11.16 -2.24
C ALA A 215 -12.18 12.32 -1.35
N ILE A 216 -11.39 12.75 -0.36
CA ILE A 216 -11.68 13.96 0.44
C ILE A 216 -11.79 15.19 -0.48
N ASN A 217 -10.81 15.41 -1.34
CA ASN A 217 -10.77 16.56 -2.25
C ASN A 217 -11.95 16.53 -3.22
N TYR A 218 -12.29 15.36 -3.76
CA TYR A 218 -13.39 15.20 -4.71
C TYR A 218 -14.75 15.41 -4.04
N ARG A 219 -14.98 14.86 -2.84
CA ARG A 219 -16.17 15.14 -2.03
C ARG A 219 -16.35 16.65 -1.81
N ASN A 220 -15.30 17.34 -1.40
CA ASN A 220 -15.36 18.79 -1.17
C ASN A 220 -15.65 19.56 -2.47
N TYR A 221 -14.99 19.17 -3.58
CA TYR A 221 -15.26 19.73 -4.90
C TYR A 221 -16.73 19.55 -5.31
N CYS A 222 -17.31 18.37 -5.12
CA CYS A 222 -18.71 18.11 -5.44
C CYS A 222 -19.66 18.97 -4.62
N ARG A 223 -19.39 19.13 -3.32
CA ARG A 223 -20.19 19.98 -2.43
C ARG A 223 -20.11 21.47 -2.84
N GLU A 224 -18.91 21.97 -3.12
CA GLU A 224 -18.66 23.36 -3.47
C GLU A 224 -19.23 23.74 -4.84
N ASN A 225 -19.22 22.83 -5.80
CA ASN A 225 -19.64 23.07 -7.18
C ASN A 225 -21.02 22.47 -7.53
N ALA A 226 -21.74 21.93 -6.53
CA ALA A 226 -23.05 21.28 -6.72
C ALA A 226 -23.02 20.17 -7.80
N VAL A 227 -21.93 19.41 -7.87
CA VAL A 227 -21.82 18.28 -8.79
C VAL A 227 -22.66 17.13 -8.25
N TRP A 228 -23.49 16.54 -9.13
CA TRP A 228 -24.29 15.37 -8.78
C TRP A 228 -23.43 14.11 -8.75
N ALA A 229 -22.92 13.78 -7.57
CA ALA A 229 -22.19 12.55 -7.29
C ALA A 229 -22.49 12.09 -5.84
N PRO A 230 -23.70 11.57 -5.57
CA PRO A 230 -24.13 11.23 -4.21
C PRO A 230 -23.20 10.20 -3.53
N GLY A 231 -22.56 9.32 -4.31
CA GLY A 231 -21.57 8.38 -3.84
C GLY A 231 -20.24 9.01 -3.39
N SER A 232 -19.98 10.30 -3.69
CA SER A 232 -18.73 10.98 -3.29
C SER A 232 -18.57 11.14 -1.78
N GLU A 233 -19.63 10.98 -0.99
CA GLU A 233 -19.60 10.94 0.47
C GLU A 233 -18.94 9.66 1.01
N PHE A 234 -18.70 8.68 0.16
CA PHE A 234 -18.12 7.40 0.49
C PHE A 234 -17.00 7.03 -0.48
N VAL A 235 -16.11 6.14 -0.07
CA VAL A 235 -15.04 5.59 -0.90
C VAL A 235 -14.94 4.09 -0.69
N MET A 236 -14.62 3.36 -1.76
CA MET A 236 -14.48 1.91 -1.70
C MET A 236 -13.20 1.50 -1.00
N MET A 237 -13.31 0.69 0.05
CA MET A 237 -12.18 0.15 0.81
C MET A 237 -12.28 -1.35 0.98
N MET A 238 -11.12 -2.03 0.99
CA MET A 238 -10.98 -3.35 1.56
C MET A 238 -10.52 -3.21 3.01
N LEU A 239 -11.24 -3.85 3.92
CA LEU A 239 -11.02 -3.81 5.36
C LEU A 239 -10.52 -5.17 5.84
N VAL A 240 -9.33 -5.19 6.45
CA VAL A 240 -8.63 -6.39 6.91
C VAL A 240 -8.26 -6.23 8.38
N ASP A 241 -8.38 -7.31 9.16
CA ASP A 241 -7.93 -7.31 10.55
C ASP A 241 -6.41 -7.18 10.63
N MET A 242 -5.91 -6.28 11.49
CA MET A 242 -4.47 -6.14 11.75
C MET A 242 -3.81 -7.42 12.26
N ALA A 243 -4.58 -8.28 12.94
CA ALA A 243 -4.12 -9.56 13.46
C ALA A 243 -4.22 -10.71 12.43
N HIS A 244 -4.67 -10.42 11.19
CA HIS A 244 -4.85 -11.46 10.18
C HIS A 244 -3.52 -12.13 9.83
N PRO A 245 -3.41 -13.49 9.91
CA PRO A 245 -2.13 -14.20 9.73
C PRO A 245 -1.57 -14.11 8.29
N GLY A 246 -2.41 -13.76 7.32
CA GLY A 246 -2.00 -13.51 5.94
C GLY A 246 -1.52 -12.09 5.67
N LEU A 247 -1.62 -11.19 6.65
CA LEU A 247 -1.11 -9.82 6.51
C LEU A 247 0.42 -9.84 6.56
N LEU A 248 1.06 -9.43 5.48
CA LEU A 248 2.51 -9.32 5.39
C LEU A 248 2.93 -7.89 5.12
N VAL A 249 4.00 -7.49 5.77
CA VAL A 249 4.70 -6.24 5.49
C VAL A 249 6.12 -6.58 5.05
N PHE A 250 6.50 -6.19 3.84
CA PHE A 250 7.85 -6.38 3.35
C PHE A 250 8.73 -5.17 3.68
N PRO A 251 10.04 -5.39 3.87
CA PRO A 251 10.98 -4.30 4.01
C PRO A 251 11.03 -3.50 2.71
N THR A 252 11.33 -2.23 2.84
CA THR A 252 11.70 -1.39 1.71
C THR A 252 13.16 -0.98 1.91
N HIS A 253 14.05 -1.50 1.07
CA HIS A 253 15.47 -1.17 1.10
C HIS A 253 15.74 0.17 0.41
N ARG A 254 16.79 0.86 0.81
CA ARG A 254 17.18 2.16 0.28
C ARG A 254 18.46 2.00 -0.53
N LEU A 255 18.44 2.49 -1.77
CA LEU A 255 19.60 2.54 -2.64
C LEU A 255 19.99 3.99 -2.86
N VAL A 256 21.26 4.28 -2.66
CA VAL A 256 21.85 5.62 -2.82
C VAL A 256 22.63 5.69 -4.12
N ARG A 257 22.41 6.74 -4.90
CA ARG A 257 23.06 6.97 -6.20
C ARG A 257 23.35 8.43 -6.45
N GLY A 258 24.33 8.72 -7.31
CA GLY A 258 24.59 10.06 -7.84
C GLY A 258 25.01 11.08 -6.78
N LEU A 259 25.54 10.64 -5.63
CA LEU A 259 26.15 11.54 -4.65
C LEU A 259 27.56 11.91 -5.12
N PRO A 260 27.92 13.20 -5.16
CA PRO A 260 29.30 13.59 -5.35
C PRO A 260 30.15 13.12 -4.16
N ASP A 261 31.41 12.75 -4.43
CA ASP A 261 32.40 12.42 -3.40
C ASP A 261 31.98 11.34 -2.38
N PHE A 262 31.11 10.39 -2.80
CA PHE A 262 30.68 9.31 -1.93
C PHE A 262 31.85 8.44 -1.48
N SER A 263 31.96 8.19 -0.17
CA SER A 263 32.89 7.25 0.43
C SER A 263 32.21 6.36 1.46
N ALA A 264 32.37 5.04 1.32
CA ALA A 264 31.86 4.07 2.29
C ALA A 264 32.49 4.25 3.68
N GLU A 265 33.77 4.65 3.73
CA GLU A 265 34.49 4.92 4.97
C GLU A 265 33.94 6.14 5.71
N GLN A 266 33.55 7.18 4.96
CA GLN A 266 32.92 8.37 5.55
C GLN A 266 31.53 8.04 6.11
N VAL A 267 30.76 7.18 5.45
CA VAL A 267 29.48 6.72 5.99
C VAL A 267 29.66 5.98 7.31
N LEU A 268 30.61 5.05 7.37
CA LEU A 268 30.88 4.27 8.58
C LEU A 268 31.44 5.16 9.72
N SER A 269 32.39 6.01 9.42
CA SER A 269 32.97 6.92 10.44
C SER A 269 31.97 7.94 10.97
N GLY A 270 31.12 8.50 10.08
CA GLY A 270 30.05 9.41 10.48
C GLY A 270 28.93 8.73 11.28
N SER A 271 28.68 7.45 11.01
CA SER A 271 27.71 6.66 11.76
C SER A 271 28.23 6.17 13.11
N ALA A 272 29.57 6.13 13.33
CA ALA A 272 30.19 5.60 14.55
C ALA A 272 29.83 6.37 15.82
N GLU A 273 29.31 7.59 15.71
CA GLU A 273 28.84 8.37 16.86
C GLU A 273 27.61 7.74 17.51
N TYR A 274 26.68 7.18 16.70
CA TYR A 274 25.39 6.69 17.18
C TYR A 274 25.24 5.17 17.12
N PHE A 275 26.04 4.49 16.30
CA PHE A 275 25.86 3.07 16.01
C PHE A 275 27.04 2.23 16.47
N ASP A 276 26.76 1.01 16.92
CA ASP A 276 27.71 -0.08 16.91
C ASP A 276 27.86 -0.58 15.46
N ILE A 277 29.12 -0.74 15.02
CA ILE A 277 29.47 -1.07 13.65
C ILE A 277 30.08 -2.46 13.63
N GLU A 278 29.38 -3.43 13.05
CA GLU A 278 29.78 -4.84 12.99
C GLU A 278 29.96 -5.28 11.53
N PRO A 279 31.17 -5.58 11.05
CA PRO A 279 31.36 -6.18 9.74
C PRO A 279 30.73 -7.58 9.69
N LEU A 280 29.95 -7.86 8.63
CA LEU A 280 29.39 -9.19 8.41
C LEU A 280 30.28 -10.00 7.46
N PRO A 281 30.37 -11.34 7.65
CA PRO A 281 31.27 -12.19 6.88
C PRO A 281 30.88 -12.35 5.41
N GLY A 282 29.61 -12.11 5.06
CA GLY A 282 29.13 -12.24 3.68
C GLY A 282 27.62 -12.08 3.57
N ARG A 283 27.10 -12.26 2.36
CA ARG A 283 25.68 -12.11 2.01
C ARG A 283 24.76 -12.95 2.89
N ASP A 284 25.15 -14.21 3.15
CA ASP A 284 24.32 -15.18 3.89
C ASP A 284 24.12 -14.83 5.37
N ALA A 285 24.95 -13.91 5.90
CA ALA A 285 24.82 -13.44 7.28
C ALA A 285 23.82 -12.27 7.41
N VAL A 286 23.40 -11.64 6.33
CA VAL A 286 22.62 -10.40 6.34
C VAL A 286 21.24 -10.61 6.97
N GLU A 287 20.40 -11.45 6.38
CA GLU A 287 19.02 -11.66 6.86
C GLU A 287 19.00 -12.29 8.27
N PRO A 288 19.79 -13.35 8.58
CA PRO A 288 19.78 -13.91 9.92
C PRO A 288 20.17 -12.88 10.99
N ARG A 289 21.11 -12.00 10.68
CA ARG A 289 21.58 -10.99 11.62
C ARG A 289 20.58 -9.85 11.80
N LEU A 290 19.97 -9.37 10.72
CA LEU A 290 18.85 -8.40 10.77
C LEU A 290 17.68 -8.96 11.56
N LYS A 291 17.30 -10.23 11.28
CA LYS A 291 16.21 -10.89 11.99
C LYS A 291 16.48 -11.03 13.49
N ALA A 292 17.70 -11.40 13.89
CA ALA A 292 18.07 -11.52 15.28
C ALA A 292 17.93 -10.19 16.04
N ASP A 293 18.35 -9.08 15.45
CA ASP A 293 18.17 -7.74 16.03
C ASP A 293 16.70 -7.32 16.06
N TYR A 294 15.95 -7.63 14.99
CA TYR A 294 14.51 -7.39 14.93
C TYR A 294 13.76 -8.12 16.06
N ASP A 295 14.03 -9.41 16.23
CA ASP A 295 13.40 -10.22 17.30
C ASP A 295 13.79 -9.73 18.70
N ALA A 296 15.00 -9.17 18.85
CA ALA A 296 15.48 -8.56 20.08
C ALA A 296 14.98 -7.11 20.30
N GLY A 297 14.17 -6.55 19.39
CA GLY A 297 13.67 -5.17 19.48
C GLY A 297 14.71 -4.08 19.26
N LYS A 298 15.89 -4.42 18.74
CA LYS A 298 16.93 -3.46 18.41
C LYS A 298 16.61 -2.73 17.12
N LYS A 299 17.15 -1.53 16.96
CA LYS A 299 17.06 -0.72 15.74
C LYS A 299 18.35 -0.90 14.96
N SER A 300 18.25 -1.61 13.82
CA SER A 300 19.42 -1.95 13.01
C SER A 300 19.11 -2.04 11.52
N PHE A 301 20.11 -1.83 10.71
CA PHE A 301 20.09 -2.02 9.26
C PHE A 301 21.49 -2.38 8.76
N VAL A 302 21.56 -3.05 7.60
CA VAL A 302 22.85 -3.40 6.98
C VAL A 302 23.19 -2.37 5.90
N PHE A 303 24.33 -1.77 6.03
CA PHE A 303 24.98 -0.96 5.02
C PHE A 303 25.81 -1.86 4.10
N ALA A 304 25.49 -1.84 2.79
CA ALA A 304 26.19 -2.57 1.76
C ALA A 304 26.80 -1.61 0.74
N ALA A 305 28.11 -1.68 0.55
CA ALA A 305 28.85 -0.84 -0.40
C ALA A 305 30.10 -1.56 -0.91
N LYS A 306 30.63 -1.13 -2.07
CA LYS A 306 31.93 -1.61 -2.55
C LYS A 306 33.07 -1.05 -1.69
N ARG A 307 33.92 -1.94 -1.23
CA ARG A 307 35.19 -1.62 -0.54
C ARG A 307 36.27 -2.50 -1.14
N ASP A 308 37.39 -1.91 -1.53
CA ASP A 308 38.49 -2.61 -2.21
C ASP A 308 38.04 -3.45 -3.43
N GLY A 309 37.05 -2.96 -4.16
CA GLY A 309 36.50 -3.62 -5.36
C GLY A 309 35.50 -4.74 -5.09
N ALA A 310 35.28 -5.14 -3.84
CA ALA A 310 34.32 -6.15 -3.45
C ALA A 310 33.15 -5.56 -2.65
N LEU A 311 31.97 -6.20 -2.75
CA LEU A 311 30.82 -5.83 -1.94
C LEU A 311 31.03 -6.23 -0.48
N ALA A 312 30.96 -5.27 0.42
CA ALA A 312 31.11 -5.43 1.85
C ALA A 312 29.80 -5.12 2.58
N TYR A 313 29.52 -5.87 3.64
CA TYR A 313 28.31 -5.76 4.45
C TYR A 313 28.67 -5.34 5.86
N THR A 314 27.99 -4.35 6.39
CA THR A 314 28.24 -3.84 7.74
C THR A 314 26.92 -3.60 8.43
N LEU A 315 26.68 -4.27 9.55
CA LEU A 315 25.52 -4.02 10.41
C LEU A 315 25.76 -2.76 11.23
N LEU A 316 24.76 -1.88 11.22
CA LEU A 316 24.69 -0.68 12.03
C LEU A 316 23.57 -0.87 13.03
N THR A 317 23.88 -0.96 14.32
CA THR A 317 22.89 -1.11 15.42
C THR A 317 22.91 0.15 16.29
N LEU A 318 21.75 0.82 16.43
CA LEU A 318 21.63 2.02 17.25
C LEU A 318 21.95 1.68 18.71
N ARG A 319 22.87 2.45 19.33
CA ARG A 319 23.30 2.22 20.72
C ARG A 319 22.26 2.67 21.74
N ASP A 320 21.72 3.87 21.53
CA ASP A 320 20.73 4.49 22.42
C ASP A 320 19.64 5.17 21.60
N SER A 321 18.42 4.66 21.71
CA SER A 321 17.28 5.25 21.03
C SER A 321 16.85 6.61 21.59
N ALA A 322 17.27 6.97 22.80
CA ALA A 322 16.96 8.27 23.40
C ALA A 322 17.51 9.45 22.60
N VAL A 323 18.62 9.23 21.86
CA VAL A 323 19.21 10.26 20.99
C VAL A 323 18.23 10.81 19.95
N MET A 324 17.24 10.00 19.52
CA MET A 324 16.26 10.43 18.54
C MET A 324 15.36 11.57 19.04
N ALA A 325 15.22 11.75 20.36
CA ALA A 325 14.47 12.86 20.92
C ALA A 325 15.15 14.21 20.68
N ASP A 326 16.47 14.24 20.58
CA ASP A 326 17.23 15.46 20.31
C ASP A 326 17.05 15.92 18.85
N PHE A 327 16.83 14.98 17.92
CA PHE A 327 16.71 15.27 16.48
C PHE A 327 15.27 15.40 16.01
N LEU A 328 14.34 14.74 16.67
CA LEU A 328 12.91 14.74 16.35
C LEU A 328 12.07 15.08 17.59
N PRO A 329 12.30 16.23 18.25
CA PRO A 329 11.64 16.57 19.53
C PRO A 329 10.11 16.67 19.39
N GLU A 330 9.62 17.03 18.19
CA GLU A 330 8.18 17.17 17.89
C GLU A 330 7.47 15.84 17.62
N LYS A 331 8.22 14.73 17.46
CA LYS A 331 7.67 13.42 17.17
C LYS A 331 7.43 12.60 18.41
N SER A 332 6.46 11.68 18.34
CA SER A 332 6.21 10.69 19.39
C SER A 332 7.34 9.66 19.47
N ASP A 333 7.41 8.94 20.58
CA ASP A 333 8.34 7.81 20.75
C ASP A 333 8.08 6.71 19.71
N ALA A 334 6.82 6.52 19.30
CA ALA A 334 6.46 5.59 18.23
C ALA A 334 7.14 5.95 16.89
N SER A 335 7.08 7.22 16.49
CA SER A 335 7.72 7.68 15.25
C SER A 335 9.25 7.71 15.36
N ARG A 336 9.80 8.11 16.50
CA ARG A 336 11.24 8.12 16.77
C ARG A 336 11.84 6.72 16.76
N GLY A 337 11.08 5.73 17.21
CA GLY A 337 11.50 4.34 17.34
C GLY A 337 11.46 3.52 16.05
N LEU A 338 11.09 4.07 14.91
CA LEU A 338 11.09 3.34 13.63
C LEU A 338 12.52 3.20 13.08
N ASP A 339 12.90 2.02 12.59
CA ASP A 339 14.19 1.80 11.91
C ASP A 339 14.38 2.79 10.76
N VAL A 340 13.31 3.07 10.01
CA VAL A 340 13.33 4.03 8.92
C VAL A 340 13.55 5.46 9.38
N SER A 341 12.98 5.88 10.52
CA SER A 341 13.23 7.22 11.10
C SER A 341 14.68 7.36 11.56
N VAL A 342 15.21 6.32 12.19
CA VAL A 342 16.61 6.27 12.62
C VAL A 342 17.57 6.37 11.42
N LEU A 343 17.36 5.57 10.38
CA LEU A 343 18.17 5.60 9.15
C LEU A 343 18.10 6.98 8.48
N HIS A 344 16.89 7.50 8.27
CA HIS A 344 16.69 8.78 7.57
C HIS A 344 17.36 9.92 8.33
N THR A 345 17.13 10.04 9.64
CA THR A 345 17.63 11.16 10.44
C THR A 345 19.14 11.09 10.66
N LEU A 346 19.66 9.94 11.13
CA LEU A 346 21.03 9.85 11.59
C LEU A 346 22.03 9.56 10.46
N VAL A 347 21.60 8.90 9.37
CA VAL A 347 22.52 8.53 8.29
C VAL A 347 22.22 9.29 7.01
N LEU A 348 20.99 9.22 6.47
CA LEU A 348 20.70 9.85 5.17
C LEU A 348 20.82 11.38 5.23
N GLU A 349 20.20 12.02 6.21
CA GLU A 349 20.24 13.48 6.34
C GLU A 349 21.59 13.98 6.86
N ARG A 350 22.08 13.41 7.97
CA ARG A 350 23.26 13.94 8.67
C ARG A 350 24.58 13.53 8.06
N VAL A 351 24.72 12.28 7.64
CA VAL A 351 25.99 11.78 7.09
C VAL A 351 26.07 11.94 5.59
N LEU A 352 24.98 11.65 4.87
CA LEU A 352 24.96 11.68 3.41
C LEU A 352 24.39 12.99 2.81
N GLY A 353 23.80 13.86 3.63
CA GLY A 353 23.21 15.13 3.15
C GLY A 353 21.97 14.93 2.26
N ILE A 354 21.32 13.77 2.35
CA ILE A 354 20.07 13.47 1.63
C ILE A 354 18.91 13.95 2.49
N ASP A 355 18.45 15.17 2.28
CA ASP A 355 17.37 15.80 3.02
C ASP A 355 15.98 15.31 2.59
N LYS A 356 14.95 15.80 3.29
CA LYS A 356 13.54 15.41 3.03
C LYS A 356 13.08 15.75 1.61
N GLU A 357 13.52 16.87 1.05
CA GLU A 357 13.18 17.29 -0.32
C GLU A 357 13.85 16.36 -1.35
N ASN A 358 15.12 16.02 -1.14
CA ASN A 358 15.84 15.06 -1.96
C ASN A 358 15.16 13.68 -1.94
N MET A 359 14.77 13.19 -0.76
CA MET A 359 14.04 11.92 -0.59
C MET A 359 12.68 11.94 -1.27
N ALA A 360 11.91 13.02 -1.12
CA ALA A 360 10.60 13.18 -1.75
C ALA A 360 10.69 13.19 -3.29
N ASN A 361 11.71 13.82 -3.84
CA ASN A 361 11.96 13.88 -5.29
C ASN A 361 12.74 12.68 -5.83
N GLN A 362 13.14 11.74 -4.98
CA GLN A 362 13.95 10.54 -5.32
C GLN A 362 15.21 10.88 -6.14
N LYS A 363 15.86 11.99 -5.80
CA LYS A 363 17.02 12.49 -6.54
C LYS A 363 18.24 11.57 -6.37
N ASN A 364 18.61 11.33 -5.11
CA ASN A 364 19.75 10.48 -4.76
C ASN A 364 19.34 9.19 -4.04
N LEU A 365 18.05 8.97 -3.81
CA LEU A 365 17.50 7.82 -3.11
C LEU A 365 16.47 7.11 -3.97
N THR A 366 16.61 5.79 -4.11
CA THR A 366 15.60 4.91 -4.72
C THR A 366 15.28 3.74 -3.79
N TYR A 367 14.29 2.96 -4.14
CA TYR A 367 13.72 1.95 -3.25
C TYR A 367 13.53 0.63 -3.98
N THR A 368 13.79 -0.48 -3.29
CA THR A 368 13.41 -1.83 -3.72
C THR A 368 12.97 -2.67 -2.53
N ARG A 369 12.24 -3.74 -2.79
CA ARG A 369 11.81 -4.74 -1.80
C ARG A 369 12.72 -5.96 -1.76
N SER A 370 13.52 -6.14 -2.81
CA SER A 370 14.44 -7.26 -2.94
C SER A 370 15.83 -6.86 -2.44
N ALA A 371 16.31 -7.57 -1.42
CA ALA A 371 17.69 -7.41 -0.97
C ALA A 371 18.69 -7.76 -2.09
N ASP A 372 18.39 -8.78 -2.88
CA ASP A 372 19.26 -9.20 -3.98
C ASP A 372 19.32 -8.14 -5.07
N GLU A 373 18.19 -7.58 -5.51
CA GLU A 373 18.15 -6.46 -6.45
C GLU A 373 18.94 -5.24 -5.94
N ALA A 374 18.81 -4.93 -4.63
CA ALA A 374 19.58 -3.85 -4.03
C ALA A 374 21.09 -4.11 -4.11
N LEU A 375 21.52 -5.33 -3.81
CA LEU A 375 22.92 -5.71 -3.82
C LEU A 375 23.49 -5.81 -5.24
N GLU A 376 22.72 -6.33 -6.19
CA GLU A 376 23.08 -6.38 -7.61
C GLU A 376 23.26 -4.98 -8.19
N SER A 377 22.39 -4.03 -7.86
CA SER A 377 22.53 -2.63 -8.27
C SER A 377 23.82 -1.99 -7.75
N VAL A 378 24.20 -2.27 -6.49
CA VAL A 378 25.50 -1.82 -5.94
C VAL A 378 26.66 -2.54 -6.63
N GLN A 379 26.54 -3.85 -6.89
CA GLN A 379 27.57 -4.63 -7.57
C GLN A 379 27.77 -4.17 -9.03
N ALA A 380 26.71 -3.80 -9.74
CA ALA A 380 26.75 -3.24 -11.08
C ALA A 380 27.32 -1.80 -11.11
N GLY A 381 27.29 -1.10 -9.99
CA GLY A 381 27.70 0.30 -9.88
C GLY A 381 26.61 1.30 -10.29
N GLU A 382 25.37 0.84 -10.42
CA GLU A 382 24.19 1.68 -10.63
C GLU A 382 23.83 2.45 -9.35
N SER A 383 24.05 1.83 -8.19
CA SER A 383 23.97 2.44 -6.87
C SER A 383 25.34 2.45 -6.19
N GLN A 384 25.57 3.49 -5.40
CA GLN A 384 26.82 3.65 -4.64
C GLN A 384 26.83 2.81 -3.36
N CYS A 385 25.66 2.70 -2.72
CA CYS A 385 25.42 1.82 -1.59
C CYS A 385 23.94 1.46 -1.46
N ALA A 386 23.68 0.48 -0.62
CA ALA A 386 22.33 0.11 -0.20
C ALA A 386 22.25 0.01 1.34
N PHE A 387 21.07 0.35 1.88
CA PHE A 387 20.69 0.07 3.26
C PHE A 387 19.58 -0.97 3.26
N LEU A 388 19.89 -2.14 3.81
CA LEU A 388 18.94 -3.24 3.95
C LEU A 388 18.28 -3.16 5.34
N LEU A 389 16.94 -3.10 5.38
CA LEU A 389 16.16 -2.93 6.60
C LEU A 389 15.33 -4.16 6.90
N ASN A 390 14.91 -4.30 8.15
CA ASN A 390 13.78 -5.13 8.53
C ASN A 390 12.44 -4.50 8.08
N PRO A 391 11.36 -5.29 7.94
CA PRO A 391 10.03 -4.75 7.72
C PRO A 391 9.57 -3.95 8.96
N THR A 392 8.80 -2.88 8.73
CA THR A 392 8.11 -2.18 9.82
C THR A 392 7.05 -3.11 10.42
N ARG A 393 6.94 -3.17 11.73
CA ARG A 393 5.96 -4.00 12.44
C ARG A 393 4.57 -3.40 12.30
N VAL A 394 3.55 -4.25 12.21
CA VAL A 394 2.15 -3.79 12.13
C VAL A 394 1.77 -2.97 13.37
N GLU A 395 2.25 -3.36 14.54
CA GLU A 395 2.04 -2.64 15.81
C GLU A 395 2.68 -1.24 15.79
N GLU A 396 3.84 -1.08 15.17
CA GLU A 396 4.52 0.22 15.01
C GLU A 396 3.68 1.15 14.11
N ILE A 397 3.09 0.62 13.03
CA ILE A 397 2.18 1.36 12.14
C ILE A 397 0.98 1.88 12.92
N GLY A 398 0.33 1.00 13.68
CA GLY A 398 -0.80 1.35 14.53
C GLY A 398 -0.46 2.41 15.59
N ALA A 399 0.72 2.29 16.21
CA ALA A 399 1.18 3.23 17.26
C ALA A 399 1.44 4.64 16.68
N VAL A 400 2.11 4.74 15.52
CA VAL A 400 2.36 6.04 14.85
C VAL A 400 1.04 6.69 14.41
N ALA A 401 0.16 5.93 13.78
CA ALA A 401 -1.14 6.44 13.36
C ALA A 401 -2.04 6.85 14.55
N ALA A 402 -1.98 6.10 15.66
CA ALA A 402 -2.69 6.45 16.89
C ALA A 402 -2.18 7.75 17.54
N ALA A 403 -0.89 8.06 17.38
CA ALA A 403 -0.30 9.34 17.78
C ALA A 403 -0.70 10.52 16.87
N GLY A 404 -1.47 10.26 15.80
CA GLY A 404 -1.84 11.27 14.80
C GLY A 404 -0.68 11.68 13.88
N GLU A 405 0.37 10.88 13.82
CA GLU A 405 1.58 11.15 13.06
C GLU A 405 1.66 10.31 11.79
N LYS A 406 2.55 10.71 10.89
CA LYS A 406 2.86 9.99 9.67
C LYS A 406 4.32 9.54 9.67
N MET A 407 4.54 8.34 9.17
CA MET A 407 5.88 7.78 8.90
C MET A 407 6.49 8.44 7.66
N PRO A 408 7.81 8.38 7.51
CA PRO A 408 8.48 8.72 6.26
C PRO A 408 7.91 7.92 5.09
N GLN A 409 8.04 8.45 3.87
CA GLN A 409 7.60 7.76 2.66
C GLN A 409 8.30 6.39 2.50
N LYS A 410 7.56 5.43 1.92
CA LYS A 410 8.08 4.08 1.67
C LYS A 410 8.55 3.36 2.93
N SER A 411 7.90 3.61 4.06
CA SER A 411 8.17 2.92 5.35
C SER A 411 7.59 1.52 5.39
N THR A 412 6.54 1.27 4.61
CA THR A 412 5.81 -0.01 4.57
C THR A 412 5.56 -0.47 3.15
N TYR A 413 5.50 -1.77 2.99
CA TYR A 413 4.98 -2.38 1.78
C TYR A 413 4.10 -3.57 2.15
N PHE A 414 2.81 -3.34 2.16
CA PHE A 414 1.82 -4.40 2.41
C PHE A 414 1.73 -5.33 1.21
N TYR A 415 1.71 -6.63 1.51
CA TYR A 415 1.62 -7.69 0.50
C TYR A 415 0.51 -8.69 0.89
N PRO A 416 -0.24 -9.23 -0.09
CA PRO A 416 -0.23 -8.86 -1.51
C PRO A 416 -0.78 -7.45 -1.76
N LYS A 417 -0.56 -6.93 -3.00
CA LYS A 417 -1.20 -5.69 -3.46
C LYS A 417 -2.55 -6.03 -4.06
N LEU A 418 -3.59 -5.41 -3.54
CA LEU A 418 -4.97 -5.65 -3.97
C LEU A 418 -5.16 -5.30 -5.44
N ILE A 419 -5.73 -6.22 -6.22
CA ILE A 419 -5.96 -5.99 -7.64
C ILE A 419 -7.02 -4.94 -7.92
N THR A 420 -6.90 -4.29 -9.07
CA THR A 420 -7.83 -3.30 -9.62
C THR A 420 -8.80 -3.96 -10.58
N GLY A 421 -10.07 -3.56 -10.57
CA GLY A 421 -11.07 -3.93 -11.57
C GLY A 421 -11.90 -5.17 -11.25
N LEU A 422 -11.64 -5.88 -10.15
CA LEU A 422 -12.50 -7.00 -9.73
C LEU A 422 -13.85 -6.53 -9.20
N VAL A 423 -13.81 -5.48 -8.38
CA VAL A 423 -14.95 -4.75 -7.83
C VAL A 423 -14.68 -3.27 -8.02
N MET A 424 -15.61 -2.52 -8.55
CA MET A 424 -15.54 -1.09 -8.81
C MET A 424 -16.79 -0.39 -8.28
N ASN A 425 -16.69 0.91 -7.99
CA ASN A 425 -17.81 1.66 -7.44
C ASN A 425 -18.11 2.91 -8.27
N SER A 426 -19.36 3.09 -8.68
CA SER A 426 -19.87 4.30 -9.32
C SER A 426 -20.29 5.32 -8.25
N LEU A 427 -19.75 6.54 -8.33
CA LEU A 427 -20.13 7.64 -7.43
C LEU A 427 -21.45 8.32 -7.83
N GLU A 428 -22.02 7.95 -8.98
CA GLU A 428 -23.32 8.43 -9.46
C GLU A 428 -24.48 7.63 -8.87
N ALA A 429 -24.22 6.40 -8.41
CA ALA A 429 -25.24 5.59 -7.77
C ALA A 429 -25.62 6.16 -6.39
N PRO A 430 -26.93 6.23 -6.07
CA PRO A 430 -27.37 6.57 -4.73
C PRO A 430 -26.91 5.49 -3.75
N ILE A 431 -26.61 5.91 -2.52
CA ILE A 431 -26.23 5.01 -1.45
C ILE A 431 -27.47 4.72 -0.63
N GLU A 432 -27.80 3.45 -0.49
CA GLU A 432 -28.92 2.98 0.31
C GLU A 432 -28.58 3.03 1.81
N ASP A 433 -29.58 3.35 2.64
CA ASP A 433 -29.44 3.47 4.09
C ASP A 433 -29.29 2.12 4.81
#